data_a3b6c1f7283e195374ac26ab7f96a497
#
_entry.id   a3b6c1f7283e195374ac26ab7f96a497
#
_cell.length_a   1.000
_cell.length_b   1.000
_cell.length_c   1.000
_cell.angle_alpha   90.00
_cell.angle_beta   90.00
_cell.angle_gamma   90.00
#
_symmetry.space_group_name_H-M   'P 1'
#
loop_
_entity.id
_entity.type
_entity.pdbx_description
1 polymer ?
#
loop_
_entity_poly.entity_id
_entity_poly.type
_entity_poly.pdbx_seq_one_letter_code
_entity_poly.pdbx_strand_id
1 'polypeptide(L)'
;MADGMTIPYPRPLVDGPSAWKGCDLRHHPSTWIYQLSAEEVAEIDAATECALATGKEMASTGKEDFPLPRFSETLRTISQDLLEGRGFILIRGFPTGLHPIARNALTFWGIGRHLGNPVSQNTRGHLLGHVRDVGLVAATNYRARASQSTERQLYHTDGCDVVGLMCLATAKSGGRSSLVSSMTVYNEMARRQPELAARLFQPVAFDRRGELRDGE
;
A
#
# COMPACT_ATOMS: atom_id res chain seq x y z
N MET A 1 -22.26 -25.02 -3.41
CA MET A 1 -22.95 -24.05 -4.28
C MET A 1 -23.32 -22.89 -3.39
N ALA A 2 -22.53 -21.81 -3.45
CA ALA A 2 -22.84 -20.60 -2.70
C ALA A 2 -24.02 -19.92 -3.38
N ASP A 3 -25.09 -19.76 -2.64
CA ASP A 3 -26.31 -19.06 -3.05
C ASP A 3 -25.89 -17.63 -3.50
N GLY A 4 -25.95 -17.38 -4.79
CA GLY A 4 -25.61 -16.10 -5.38
C GLY A 4 -26.60 -15.04 -4.95
N MET A 5 -26.36 -14.43 -3.80
CA MET A 5 -27.09 -13.24 -3.39
C MET A 5 -26.80 -12.13 -4.40
N THR A 6 -27.64 -12.06 -5.42
CA THR A 6 -27.65 -10.97 -6.39
C THR A 6 -28.04 -9.69 -5.65
N ILE A 7 -27.05 -8.92 -5.23
CA ILE A 7 -27.31 -7.64 -4.60
C ILE A 7 -27.92 -6.73 -5.68
N PRO A 8 -29.14 -6.22 -5.49
CA PRO A 8 -29.82 -5.45 -6.52
C PRO A 8 -29.07 -4.17 -6.86
N TYR A 9 -29.07 -3.81 -8.14
CA TYR A 9 -28.55 -2.53 -8.62
C TYR A 9 -29.75 -1.60 -8.90
N PRO A 10 -29.64 -0.27 -8.67
CA PRO A 10 -28.44 0.45 -8.24
C PRO A 10 -28.15 0.29 -6.74
N ARG A 11 -26.86 0.15 -6.42
CA ARG A 11 -26.41 0.21 -5.02
C ARG A 11 -26.41 1.63 -4.50
N PRO A 12 -26.58 1.85 -3.20
CA PRO A 12 -26.47 3.18 -2.61
C PRO A 12 -25.12 3.83 -2.93
N LEU A 13 -25.09 5.13 -3.02
CA LEU A 13 -23.83 5.87 -3.06
C LEU A 13 -23.10 5.66 -1.73
N VAL A 14 -21.78 5.57 -1.82
CA VAL A 14 -20.93 5.44 -0.63
C VAL A 14 -20.79 6.82 0.00
N ASP A 15 -21.10 6.92 1.27
CA ASP A 15 -20.89 8.11 2.08
C ASP A 15 -19.79 7.86 3.12
N GLY A 16 -19.29 8.94 3.73
CA GLY A 16 -18.29 8.87 4.79
C GLY A 16 -16.85 9.17 4.34
N PRO A 17 -15.87 8.91 5.22
CA PRO A 17 -14.50 9.39 5.07
C PRO A 17 -13.76 8.79 3.87
N SER A 18 -14.15 7.64 3.38
CA SER A 18 -13.53 6.99 2.22
C SER A 18 -13.92 7.62 0.87
N ALA A 19 -15.03 8.39 0.82
CA ALA A 19 -15.53 9.04 -0.40
C ALA A 19 -15.03 10.48 -0.56
N TRP A 20 -13.74 10.70 -0.31
CA TRP A 20 -13.10 12.01 -0.37
C TRP A 20 -12.85 12.52 -1.79
N LYS A 21 -12.71 13.83 -1.93
CA LYS A 21 -12.23 14.50 -3.14
C LYS A 21 -10.87 15.15 -2.87
N GLY A 22 -9.97 15.10 -3.86
CA GLY A 22 -8.63 15.67 -3.69
C GLY A 22 -8.61 17.19 -3.45
N CYS A 23 -9.61 17.94 -3.94
CA CYS A 23 -9.76 19.35 -3.64
C CYS A 23 -9.94 19.60 -2.13
N ASP A 24 -10.71 18.75 -1.45
CA ASP A 24 -11.02 18.94 -0.02
C ASP A 24 -9.78 18.64 0.84
N LEU A 25 -9.04 17.58 0.48
CA LEU A 25 -7.82 17.17 1.19
C LEU A 25 -6.65 18.13 1.01
N ARG A 26 -6.58 18.83 -0.11
CA ARG A 26 -5.50 19.79 -0.40
C ARG A 26 -5.41 20.90 0.65
N HIS A 27 -6.53 21.33 1.18
CA HIS A 27 -6.61 22.41 2.16
C HIS A 27 -6.43 21.93 3.61
N HIS A 28 -6.39 20.61 3.83
CA HIS A 28 -6.28 19.99 5.15
C HIS A 28 -5.16 18.94 5.21
N PRO A 29 -3.89 19.30 4.91
CA PRO A 29 -2.78 18.32 4.84
C PRO A 29 -2.54 17.59 6.16
N SER A 30 -2.76 18.21 7.30
CA SER A 30 -2.62 17.60 8.62
C SER A 30 -3.57 16.41 8.85
N THR A 31 -4.61 16.27 8.05
CA THR A 31 -5.56 15.16 8.20
C THR A 31 -5.03 13.87 7.57
N TRP A 32 -4.06 13.93 6.65
CA TRP A 32 -3.54 12.78 5.91
C TRP A 32 -2.00 12.71 5.87
N ILE A 33 -1.33 13.70 6.47
CA ILE A 33 0.13 13.67 6.67
C ILE A 33 0.38 13.49 8.16
N TYR A 34 1.05 12.40 8.51
CA TYR A 34 1.57 12.16 9.85
C TYR A 34 3.06 12.49 9.88
N GLN A 35 3.45 13.45 10.70
CA GLN A 35 4.85 13.82 10.89
C GLN A 35 5.39 13.08 12.10
N LEU A 36 6.39 12.21 11.88
CA LEU A 36 7.10 11.55 12.98
C LEU A 36 7.79 12.58 13.87
N SER A 37 7.66 12.42 15.16
CA SER A 37 8.44 13.15 16.15
C SER A 37 9.87 12.59 16.25
N ALA A 38 10.77 13.33 16.91
CA ALA A 38 12.13 12.85 17.14
C ALA A 38 12.14 11.60 18.03
N GLU A 39 11.23 11.53 19.01
CA GLU A 39 11.07 10.40 19.92
C GLU A 39 10.59 9.15 19.17
N GLU A 40 9.65 9.30 18.24
CA GLU A 40 9.17 8.19 17.42
C GLU A 40 10.24 7.68 16.44
N VAL A 41 11.03 8.58 15.86
CA VAL A 41 12.18 8.20 15.03
C VAL A 41 13.19 7.41 15.87
N ALA A 42 13.52 7.90 17.07
CA ALA A 42 14.45 7.20 17.98
C ALA A 42 13.91 5.83 18.40
N GLU A 43 12.60 5.70 18.66
CA GLU A 43 11.96 4.43 18.99
C GLU A 43 12.03 3.43 17.83
N ILE A 44 11.75 3.89 16.60
CA ILE A 44 11.85 3.08 15.37
C ILE A 44 13.29 2.63 15.14
N ASP A 45 14.27 3.52 15.35
CA ASP A 45 15.69 3.18 15.24
C ASP A 45 16.11 2.14 16.27
N ALA A 46 15.69 2.30 17.52
CA ALA A 46 15.96 1.32 18.57
C ALA A 46 15.34 -0.04 18.29
N ALA A 47 14.09 -0.07 17.79
CA ALA A 47 13.42 -1.29 17.36
C ALA A 47 14.16 -1.98 16.20
N THR A 48 14.71 -1.19 15.27
CA THR A 48 15.53 -1.72 14.18
C THR A 48 16.80 -2.37 14.71
N GLU A 49 17.49 -1.77 15.71
CA GLU A 49 18.65 -2.37 16.35
C GLU A 49 18.28 -3.66 17.09
N CYS A 50 17.13 -3.70 17.77
CA CYS A 50 16.64 -4.95 18.38
C CYS A 50 16.49 -6.06 17.35
N ALA A 51 15.84 -5.76 16.22
CA ALA A 51 15.66 -6.73 15.15
C ALA A 51 16.99 -7.20 14.55
N LEU A 52 17.94 -6.30 14.30
CA LEU A 52 19.29 -6.62 13.83
C LEU A 52 20.03 -7.53 14.82
N ALA A 53 19.93 -7.27 16.13
CA ALA A 53 20.58 -8.05 17.17
C ALA A 53 20.08 -9.49 17.27
N THR A 54 18.88 -9.79 16.76
CA THR A 54 18.38 -11.18 16.72
C THR A 54 19.14 -12.08 15.75
N GLY A 55 19.81 -11.51 14.76
CA GLY A 55 20.47 -12.25 13.68
C GLY A 55 19.50 -13.01 12.75
N LYS A 56 18.18 -12.82 12.90
CA LYS A 56 17.17 -13.46 12.05
C LYS A 56 17.19 -12.89 10.63
N GLU A 57 16.78 -13.69 9.67
CA GLU A 57 16.44 -13.17 8.34
C GLU A 57 15.22 -12.24 8.45
N MET A 58 15.16 -11.21 7.61
CA MET A 58 14.06 -10.24 7.60
C MET A 58 12.68 -10.90 7.55
N ALA A 59 12.49 -11.92 6.70
CA ALA A 59 11.22 -12.62 6.57
C ALA A 59 10.78 -13.36 7.84
N SER A 60 11.72 -13.71 8.71
CA SER A 60 11.50 -14.38 9.99
C SER A 60 11.38 -13.40 11.17
N THR A 61 11.59 -12.10 10.92
CA THR A 61 11.46 -11.06 11.95
C THR A 61 9.98 -10.78 12.18
N GLY A 62 9.52 -11.05 13.41
CA GLY A 62 8.15 -10.81 13.85
C GLY A 62 7.99 -9.45 14.52
N LYS A 63 6.76 -9.19 14.94
CA LYS A 63 6.42 -7.98 15.71
C LYS A 63 7.17 -7.92 17.05
N GLU A 64 7.39 -9.05 17.66
CA GLU A 64 8.11 -9.21 18.93
C GLU A 64 9.60 -8.85 18.83
N ASP A 65 10.19 -9.01 17.66
CA ASP A 65 11.58 -8.69 17.38
C ASP A 65 11.78 -7.18 17.09
N PHE A 66 10.66 -6.46 16.82
CA PHE A 66 10.63 -5.04 16.47
C PHE A 66 9.73 -4.27 17.46
N PRO A 67 10.13 -4.09 18.72
CA PRO A 67 9.28 -3.54 19.76
C PRO A 67 9.04 -2.03 19.58
N LEU A 68 7.77 -1.64 19.52
CA LEU A 68 7.33 -0.24 19.42
C LEU A 68 6.38 0.08 20.60
N PRO A 69 6.90 0.28 21.83
CA PRO A 69 6.06 0.43 23.02
C PRO A 69 5.12 1.63 23.01
N ARG A 70 5.46 2.69 22.28
CA ARG A 70 4.62 3.90 22.12
C ARG A 70 4.05 4.02 20.72
N PHE A 71 4.89 3.95 19.70
CA PHE A 71 4.49 4.16 18.32
C PHE A 71 3.49 3.10 17.81
N SER A 72 3.44 1.92 18.44
CA SER A 72 2.43 0.90 18.12
C SER A 72 0.99 1.39 18.31
N GLU A 73 0.73 2.28 19.25
CA GLU A 73 -0.60 2.87 19.45
C GLU A 73 -0.95 3.83 18.30
N THR A 74 0.02 4.64 17.85
CA THR A 74 -0.13 5.47 16.64
C THR A 74 -0.38 4.60 15.41
N LEU A 75 0.37 3.50 15.23
CA LEU A 75 0.16 2.58 14.11
C LEU A 75 -1.21 1.90 14.17
N ARG A 76 -1.75 1.62 15.35
CA ARG A 76 -3.12 1.09 15.52
C ARG A 76 -4.17 2.10 15.02
N THR A 77 -4.01 3.38 15.38
CA THR A 77 -4.88 4.45 14.90
C THR A 77 -4.77 4.65 13.39
N ILE A 78 -3.55 4.59 12.85
CA ILE A 78 -3.30 4.65 11.41
C ILE A 78 -3.96 3.44 10.72
N SER A 79 -3.82 2.25 11.24
CA SER A 79 -4.44 1.04 10.69
C SER A 79 -5.96 1.18 10.62
N GLN A 80 -6.58 1.72 11.66
CA GLN A 80 -8.02 1.98 11.68
C GLN A 80 -8.44 3.00 10.61
N ASP A 81 -7.71 4.11 10.45
CA ASP A 81 -8.00 5.10 9.39
C ASP A 81 -7.78 4.52 7.98
N LEU A 82 -6.82 3.61 7.81
CA LEU A 82 -6.59 2.90 6.55
C LEU A 82 -7.74 1.96 6.18
N LEU A 83 -8.29 1.21 7.15
CA LEU A 83 -9.29 0.17 6.91
C LEU A 83 -10.72 0.71 6.94
N GLU A 84 -11.02 1.65 7.84
CA GLU A 84 -12.38 2.12 8.11
C GLU A 84 -12.57 3.60 7.81
N GLY A 85 -11.47 4.33 7.63
CA GLY A 85 -11.47 5.78 7.44
C GLY A 85 -11.23 6.21 5.99
N ARG A 86 -10.27 7.10 5.82
CA ARG A 86 -9.91 7.71 4.52
C ARG A 86 -9.24 6.72 3.57
N GLY A 87 -8.59 5.70 4.07
CA GLY A 87 -7.94 4.67 3.28
C GLY A 87 -6.52 4.99 2.83
N PHE A 88 -5.91 6.09 3.31
CA PHE A 88 -4.49 6.37 3.06
C PHE A 88 -3.91 7.34 4.08
N ILE A 89 -2.58 7.29 4.23
CA ILE A 89 -1.80 8.21 5.05
C ILE A 89 -0.40 8.38 4.45
N LEU A 90 0.19 9.55 4.61
CA LEU A 90 1.60 9.82 4.32
C LEU A 90 2.35 10.02 5.63
N ILE A 91 3.22 9.09 5.98
CA ILE A 91 4.13 9.22 7.12
C ILE A 91 5.40 9.91 6.65
N ARG A 92 5.80 10.99 7.32
CA ARG A 92 7.00 11.78 7.02
C ARG A 92 7.96 11.79 8.19
N GLY A 93 9.25 12.05 7.90
CA GLY A 93 10.26 12.32 8.91
C GLY A 93 11.19 11.15 9.19
N PHE A 94 10.98 9.98 8.59
CA PHE A 94 11.96 8.90 8.71
C PHE A 94 13.20 9.19 7.84
N PRO A 95 14.44 9.14 8.41
CA PRO A 95 15.65 9.60 7.75
C PRO A 95 16.27 8.51 6.84
N THR A 96 15.56 8.09 5.81
CA THR A 96 16.00 7.01 4.89
C THR A 96 17.38 7.25 4.28
N GLY A 97 17.75 8.51 4.03
CA GLY A 97 19.05 8.87 3.44
C GLY A 97 20.27 8.67 4.36
N LEU A 98 20.05 8.45 5.66
CA LEU A 98 21.11 8.24 6.62
C LEU A 98 21.48 6.76 6.83
N HIS A 99 20.69 5.85 6.28
CA HIS A 99 20.82 4.41 6.52
C HIS A 99 21.04 3.61 5.24
N PRO A 100 21.77 2.48 5.31
CA PRO A 100 21.87 1.53 4.21
C PRO A 100 20.49 0.99 3.82
N ILE A 101 20.34 0.61 2.53
CA ILE A 101 19.08 0.07 2.00
C ILE A 101 18.59 -1.15 2.80
N ALA A 102 19.49 -2.05 3.20
CA ALA A 102 19.12 -3.23 3.98
C ALA A 102 18.53 -2.87 5.35
N ARG A 103 19.07 -1.85 6.02
CA ARG A 103 18.54 -1.34 7.29
C ARG A 103 17.16 -0.71 7.07
N ASN A 104 17.00 0.15 6.07
CA ASN A 104 15.71 0.73 5.73
C ASN A 104 14.66 -0.33 5.40
N ALA A 105 15.06 -1.41 4.70
CA ALA A 105 14.18 -2.53 4.38
C ALA A 105 13.69 -3.24 5.65
N LEU A 106 14.59 -3.51 6.61
CA LEU A 106 14.24 -4.13 7.88
C LEU A 106 13.33 -3.22 8.73
N THR A 107 13.63 -1.91 8.77
CA THR A 107 12.77 -0.93 9.45
C THR A 107 11.36 -0.90 8.84
N PHE A 108 11.28 -0.83 7.51
CA PHE A 108 10.00 -0.84 6.80
C PHE A 108 9.23 -2.15 7.03
N TRP A 109 9.94 -3.27 7.02
CA TRP A 109 9.38 -4.57 7.35
C TRP A 109 8.82 -4.58 8.79
N GLY A 110 9.61 -4.17 9.77
CA GLY A 110 9.21 -4.14 11.18
C GLY A 110 7.96 -3.30 11.41
N ILE A 111 7.89 -2.09 10.86
CA ILE A 111 6.69 -1.25 10.90
C ILE A 111 5.50 -1.97 10.25
N GLY A 112 5.71 -2.60 9.09
CA GLY A 112 4.70 -3.37 8.39
C GLY A 112 4.12 -4.52 9.21
N ARG A 113 4.96 -5.20 10.04
CA ARG A 113 4.50 -6.27 10.94
C ARG A 113 3.55 -5.80 12.04
N HIS A 114 3.57 -4.51 12.38
CA HIS A 114 2.58 -3.91 13.28
C HIS A 114 1.25 -3.56 12.58
N LEU A 115 1.26 -3.42 11.25
CA LEU A 115 0.06 -3.11 10.47
C LEU A 115 -0.66 -4.37 9.95
N GLY A 116 0.08 -5.48 9.72
CA GLY A 116 -0.53 -6.69 9.21
C GLY A 116 0.46 -7.80 8.86
N ASN A 117 -0.01 -8.73 8.06
CA ASN A 117 0.78 -9.86 7.57
C ASN A 117 1.23 -9.58 6.13
N PRO A 118 2.53 -9.79 5.82
CA PRO A 118 3.03 -9.60 4.48
C PRO A 118 2.49 -10.67 3.52
N VAL A 119 2.19 -10.25 2.30
CA VAL A 119 1.79 -11.16 1.21
C VAL A 119 2.90 -11.21 0.15
N SER A 120 2.95 -12.31 -0.59
CA SER A 120 3.93 -12.47 -1.67
C SER A 120 3.77 -11.38 -2.73
N GLN A 121 4.90 -10.77 -3.10
CA GLN A 121 4.98 -9.70 -4.10
C GLN A 121 5.27 -10.22 -5.52
N ASN A 122 5.62 -11.48 -5.66
CA ASN A 122 5.92 -12.10 -6.96
C ASN A 122 5.92 -13.63 -6.87
N THR A 123 6.01 -14.29 -8.03
CA THR A 123 6.05 -15.76 -8.16
C THR A 123 7.21 -16.45 -7.41
N ARG A 124 8.24 -15.69 -6.99
CA ARG A 124 9.38 -16.23 -6.21
C ARG A 124 9.11 -16.18 -4.70
N GLY A 125 7.96 -15.69 -4.27
CA GLY A 125 7.62 -15.57 -2.85
C GLY A 125 8.28 -14.41 -2.12
N HIS A 126 8.85 -13.44 -2.82
CA HIS A 126 9.42 -12.26 -2.16
C HIS A 126 8.30 -11.46 -1.47
N LEU A 127 8.52 -11.14 -0.20
CA LEU A 127 7.55 -10.40 0.64
C LEU A 127 7.79 -8.89 0.62
N LEU A 128 8.96 -8.45 0.16
CA LEU A 128 9.32 -7.04 -0.03
C LEU A 128 9.80 -6.84 -1.48
N GLY A 129 9.21 -5.87 -2.17
CA GLY A 129 9.56 -5.52 -3.54
C GLY A 129 10.37 -4.23 -3.62
N HIS A 130 11.30 -4.15 -4.58
CA HIS A 130 12.01 -2.92 -4.92
C HIS A 130 11.36 -2.27 -6.14
N VAL A 131 10.90 -1.04 -5.99
CA VAL A 131 10.41 -0.21 -7.10
C VAL A 131 11.57 0.60 -7.63
N ARG A 132 12.10 0.21 -8.78
CA ARG A 132 13.21 0.90 -9.46
C ARG A 132 13.23 0.54 -10.93
N ASP A 133 13.73 1.45 -11.75
CA ASP A 133 14.02 1.14 -13.15
C ASP A 133 15.15 0.10 -13.24
N VAL A 134 14.87 -1.00 -13.92
CA VAL A 134 15.85 -2.05 -14.24
C VAL A 134 16.03 -2.21 -15.75
N GLY A 135 15.58 -1.20 -16.54
CA GLY A 135 15.70 -1.18 -17.98
C GLY A 135 14.74 -2.13 -18.72
N LEU A 136 13.69 -2.62 -18.06
CA LEU A 136 12.67 -3.45 -18.72
C LEU A 136 11.64 -2.58 -19.43
N VAL A 137 11.27 -2.99 -20.65
CA VAL A 137 10.23 -2.34 -21.45
C VAL A 137 9.02 -3.28 -21.49
N ALA A 138 7.89 -2.82 -20.94
CA ALA A 138 6.67 -3.62 -20.86
C ALA A 138 6.14 -4.03 -22.26
N ALA A 139 6.33 -3.19 -23.27
CA ALA A 139 5.93 -3.48 -24.65
C ALA A 139 6.60 -4.72 -25.25
N THR A 140 7.78 -5.10 -24.77
CA THR A 140 8.54 -6.27 -25.28
C THR A 140 8.56 -7.46 -24.30
N ASN A 141 8.07 -7.26 -23.07
CA ASN A 141 8.06 -8.29 -22.05
C ASN A 141 6.76 -8.26 -21.24
N TYR A 142 5.82 -9.14 -21.57
CA TYR A 142 4.51 -9.23 -20.91
C TYR A 142 4.60 -9.52 -19.38
N ARG A 143 5.75 -10.03 -18.91
CA ARG A 143 6.02 -10.26 -17.48
C ARG A 143 6.64 -9.06 -16.79
N ALA A 144 7.06 -8.02 -17.55
CA ALA A 144 7.60 -6.81 -16.96
C ALA A 144 6.48 -6.09 -16.18
N ARG A 145 6.78 -5.71 -14.94
CA ARG A 145 5.90 -4.86 -14.15
C ARG A 145 6.28 -3.40 -14.37
N ALA A 146 5.30 -2.52 -14.43
CA ALA A 146 5.54 -1.07 -14.56
C ALA A 146 6.42 -0.51 -13.43
N SER A 147 6.42 -1.14 -12.24
CA SER A 147 7.31 -0.83 -11.12
C SER A 147 8.80 -1.08 -11.40
N GLN A 148 9.13 -1.71 -12.52
CA GLN A 148 10.50 -2.04 -12.95
C GLN A 148 10.95 -1.22 -14.18
N SER A 149 10.17 -0.24 -14.59
CA SER A 149 10.42 0.61 -15.76
C SER A 149 10.21 2.09 -15.43
N THR A 150 10.57 2.96 -16.37
CA THR A 150 10.27 4.40 -16.32
C THR A 150 8.86 4.76 -16.80
N GLU A 151 8.06 3.78 -17.18
CA GLU A 151 6.73 3.98 -17.72
C GLU A 151 5.76 4.48 -16.65
N ARG A 152 4.82 5.34 -17.07
CA ARG A 152 3.76 5.81 -16.20
C ARG A 152 2.84 4.64 -15.85
N GLN A 153 2.65 4.40 -14.56
CA GLN A 153 1.60 3.49 -14.10
C GLN A 153 0.24 4.19 -14.13
N LEU A 154 -0.75 3.50 -14.69
CA LEU A 154 -2.13 3.94 -14.63
C LEU A 154 -2.70 3.73 -13.22
N TYR A 155 -3.81 4.39 -12.90
CA TYR A 155 -4.52 4.14 -11.65
C TYR A 155 -4.94 2.67 -11.58
N HIS A 156 -4.64 2.04 -10.47
CA HIS A 156 -4.95 0.64 -10.18
C HIS A 156 -5.10 0.43 -8.67
N THR A 157 -5.61 -0.69 -8.29
CA THR A 157 -5.58 -1.23 -6.93
C THR A 157 -4.71 -2.49 -6.94
N ASP A 158 -4.02 -2.76 -5.85
CA ASP A 158 -3.32 -4.02 -5.64
C ASP A 158 -4.24 -5.04 -4.95
N GLY A 159 -3.90 -6.33 -5.06
CA GLY A 159 -4.70 -7.43 -4.52
C GLY A 159 -4.43 -7.71 -3.04
N CYS A 160 -4.37 -6.68 -2.21
CA CYS A 160 -4.15 -6.78 -0.77
C CYS A 160 -4.95 -5.68 -0.04
N ASP A 161 -5.09 -5.80 1.28
CA ASP A 161 -5.86 -4.86 2.10
C ASP A 161 -5.15 -3.51 2.24
N VAL A 162 -3.82 -3.54 2.40
CA VAL A 162 -2.98 -2.34 2.60
C VAL A 162 -1.70 -2.44 1.79
N VAL A 163 -1.35 -1.38 1.07
CA VAL A 163 -0.08 -1.22 0.36
C VAL A 163 0.79 -0.23 1.12
N GLY A 164 2.01 -0.62 1.43
CA GLY A 164 3.02 0.27 1.99
C GLY A 164 4.11 0.57 0.96
N LEU A 165 4.55 1.82 0.89
CA LEU A 165 5.68 2.25 0.08
C LEU A 165 6.61 3.11 0.93
N MET A 166 7.91 2.80 0.93
CA MET A 166 8.95 3.64 1.55
C MET A 166 9.79 4.29 0.45
N CYS A 167 9.85 5.61 0.44
CA CYS A 167 10.68 6.37 -0.48
C CYS A 167 12.11 6.40 0.03
N LEU A 168 13.02 5.71 -0.66
CA LEU A 168 14.46 5.71 -0.35
C LEU A 168 15.20 6.85 -1.04
N ALA A 169 14.75 7.24 -2.23
CA ALA A 169 15.27 8.37 -2.99
C ALA A 169 14.18 8.92 -3.90
N THR A 170 14.17 10.23 -4.08
CA THR A 170 13.28 10.87 -5.03
C THR A 170 13.84 10.77 -6.45
N ALA A 171 12.96 10.65 -7.44
CA ALA A 171 13.38 10.67 -8.83
C ALA A 171 13.99 12.04 -9.20
N LYS A 172 14.98 12.05 -10.11
CA LYS A 172 15.57 13.27 -10.66
C LYS A 172 14.52 14.17 -11.33
N SER A 173 13.53 13.55 -11.98
CA SER A 173 12.37 14.22 -12.56
C SER A 173 11.19 13.25 -12.61
N GLY A 174 9.96 13.75 -12.54
CA GLY A 174 8.77 12.91 -12.49
C GLY A 174 8.60 12.18 -11.14
N GLY A 175 8.20 10.92 -11.19
CA GLY A 175 8.05 10.04 -10.01
C GLY A 175 6.94 10.45 -9.03
N ARG A 176 5.99 11.28 -9.46
CA ARG A 176 4.87 11.72 -8.62
C ARG A 176 3.84 10.61 -8.52
N SER A 177 3.42 10.31 -7.29
CA SER A 177 2.27 9.46 -7.02
C SER A 177 0.99 10.30 -6.96
N SER A 178 -0.08 9.75 -7.51
CA SER A 178 -1.42 10.34 -7.43
C SER A 178 -2.35 9.31 -6.80
N LEU A 179 -3.22 9.79 -5.90
CA LEU A 179 -4.24 8.97 -5.27
C LEU A 179 -5.63 9.45 -5.68
N VAL A 180 -6.55 8.50 -5.78
CA VAL A 180 -7.96 8.77 -6.01
C VAL A 180 -8.80 7.83 -5.13
N SER A 181 -9.87 8.33 -4.57
CA SER A 181 -10.82 7.49 -3.85
C SER A 181 -11.61 6.63 -4.82
N SER A 182 -11.50 5.31 -4.69
CA SER A 182 -12.31 4.35 -5.47
C SER A 182 -13.81 4.57 -5.20
N MET A 183 -14.16 4.93 -3.97
CA MET A 183 -15.55 5.22 -3.57
C MET A 183 -16.09 6.47 -4.27
N THR A 184 -15.26 7.52 -4.37
CA THR A 184 -15.63 8.71 -5.15
C THR A 184 -15.76 8.41 -6.63
N VAL A 185 -14.86 7.61 -7.21
CA VAL A 185 -14.95 7.16 -8.62
C VAL A 185 -16.25 6.38 -8.84
N TYR A 186 -16.56 5.42 -7.95
CA TYR A 186 -17.83 4.69 -8.00
C TYR A 186 -19.03 5.64 -7.95
N ASN A 187 -19.06 6.55 -7.00
CA ASN A 187 -20.15 7.51 -6.82
C ASN A 187 -20.37 8.37 -8.08
N GLU A 188 -19.30 8.88 -8.69
CA GLU A 188 -19.38 9.66 -9.92
C GLU A 188 -19.87 8.81 -11.10
N MET A 189 -19.40 7.57 -11.21
CA MET A 189 -19.86 6.63 -12.24
C MET A 189 -21.33 6.27 -12.04
N ALA A 190 -21.75 5.98 -10.80
CA ALA A 190 -23.14 5.66 -10.48
C ALA A 190 -24.10 6.79 -10.77
N ARG A 191 -23.67 8.05 -10.61
CA ARG A 191 -24.50 9.23 -10.94
C ARG A 191 -24.58 9.49 -12.45
N ARG A 192 -23.46 9.37 -13.15
CA ARG A 192 -23.38 9.77 -14.57
C ARG A 192 -23.71 8.66 -15.53
N GLN A 193 -23.34 7.44 -15.19
CA GLN A 193 -23.46 6.26 -16.05
C GLN A 193 -23.82 5.02 -15.22
N PRO A 194 -25.04 4.98 -14.68
CA PRO A 194 -25.46 3.93 -13.75
C PRO A 194 -25.34 2.53 -14.34
N GLU A 195 -25.61 2.36 -15.62
CA GLU A 195 -25.50 1.07 -16.30
C GLU A 195 -24.06 0.55 -16.37
N LEU A 196 -23.07 1.44 -16.53
CA LEU A 196 -21.66 1.06 -16.47
C LEU A 196 -21.23 0.74 -15.04
N ALA A 197 -21.72 1.50 -14.06
CA ALA A 197 -21.45 1.18 -12.66
C ALA A 197 -21.97 -0.21 -12.27
N ALA A 198 -23.12 -0.65 -12.85
CA ALA A 198 -23.65 -1.99 -12.64
C ALA A 198 -22.70 -3.08 -13.14
N ARG A 199 -21.91 -2.82 -14.20
CA ARG A 199 -20.94 -3.78 -14.73
C ARG A 199 -19.80 -4.08 -13.76
N LEU A 200 -19.44 -3.15 -12.88
CA LEU A 200 -18.40 -3.36 -11.86
C LEU A 200 -18.72 -4.48 -10.87
N PHE A 201 -20.01 -4.85 -10.77
CA PHE A 201 -20.48 -5.92 -9.89
C PHE A 201 -20.66 -7.26 -10.59
N GLN A 202 -20.33 -7.34 -11.86
CA GLN A 202 -20.37 -8.60 -12.61
C GLN A 202 -19.00 -9.30 -12.46
N PRO A 203 -19.00 -10.64 -12.43
CA PRO A 203 -17.76 -11.40 -12.47
C PRO A 203 -16.95 -11.06 -13.72
N VAL A 204 -15.65 -10.84 -13.54
CA VAL A 204 -14.69 -10.63 -14.61
C VAL A 204 -13.58 -11.67 -14.51
N ALA A 205 -13.07 -12.11 -15.65
CA ALA A 205 -11.90 -12.98 -15.68
C ALA A 205 -10.68 -12.17 -15.22
N PHE A 206 -9.92 -12.73 -14.30
CA PHE A 206 -8.72 -12.14 -13.74
C PHE A 206 -7.52 -13.03 -14.04
N ASP A 207 -6.55 -12.51 -14.79
CA ASP A 207 -5.31 -13.21 -15.08
C ASP A 207 -4.26 -12.88 -13.99
N ARG A 208 -3.82 -13.90 -13.27
CA ARG A 208 -2.76 -13.79 -12.25
C ARG A 208 -1.34 -13.85 -12.83
N ARG A 209 -1.18 -13.80 -14.13
CA ARG A 209 0.13 -13.76 -14.82
C ARG A 209 1.08 -14.90 -14.40
N GLY A 210 0.55 -16.08 -14.16
CA GLY A 210 1.31 -17.24 -13.71
C GLY A 210 1.73 -17.20 -12.24
N GLU A 211 1.06 -16.41 -11.41
CA GLU A 211 1.28 -16.36 -9.95
C GLU A 211 0.47 -17.42 -9.17
N LEU A 212 -0.26 -18.29 -9.87
CA LEU A 212 -0.87 -19.48 -9.28
C LEU A 212 0.18 -20.57 -9.14
N ARG A 213 0.13 -21.31 -8.03
CA ARG A 213 0.85 -22.58 -7.91
C ARG A 213 0.16 -23.60 -8.80
N ASP A 214 0.96 -24.51 -9.38
CA ASP A 214 0.41 -25.63 -10.17
C ASP A 214 -0.60 -26.40 -9.30
N GLY A 215 -1.86 -26.39 -9.72
CA GLY A 215 -2.96 -27.09 -9.04
C GLY A 215 -3.93 -26.24 -8.22
N GLU A 216 -3.79 -24.90 -8.19
CA GLU A 216 -4.78 -23.96 -7.61
C GLU A 216 -5.69 -23.33 -8.68
#